data_cdf97710ae9f9f6ec3e0a9650160e079
#
_entry.id   cdf97710ae9f9f6ec3e0a9650160e079
#
_cell.length_a   1.000
_cell.length_b   1.000
_cell.length_c   1.000
_cell.angle_alpha   90.00
_cell.angle_beta   90.00
_cell.angle_gamma   90.00
#
_symmetry.space_group_name_H-M   'P 1'
#
loop_
_entity.id
_entity.type
_entity.pdbx_description
1 polymer ?
#
loop_
_entity_poly.entity_id
_entity_poly.type
_entity_poly.pdbx_seq_one_letter_code
_entity_poly.pdbx_strand_id
1 'polypeptide(L)'
;MIRPMFAFTGAAWLALAAGAPHAQSVFRARTDVVVIDVAVHEGRKPVGGLTKDDFEIRDNGVVQPVLDVSRESVPLDVTITIDISGSMTRKDRELVKGAVAQVSDSLKPSDRARVMLFHTVVSEATALSHPPISVDLSTIGLGTAVFDALLLSLISPPMVDRRQFVLFMTDGQDTSSSFDGSLAIETARHASAATTVVLVPSRAPDQTRGMLVSVAAQTGGEVIELKGHDQLSQAFLTALDNFRTSYMVRYIPTGVAKTGWHDVTVQVKSKNYSIRARRGYSVPN
;
A
#
# COMPACT_ATOMS: atom_id res chain seq x y z
N MET A 1 16.53 -53.32 -84.87
CA MET A 1 17.50 -53.01 -83.82
C MET A 1 17.47 -51.52 -83.61
N ILE A 2 16.77 -51.09 -82.59
CA ILE A 2 16.59 -49.66 -82.30
C ILE A 2 17.01 -49.46 -80.82
N ARG A 3 18.05 -48.66 -80.59
CA ARG A 3 18.51 -48.28 -79.26
C ARG A 3 17.68 -47.04 -78.83
N PRO A 4 17.21 -46.94 -77.56
CA PRO A 4 16.65 -45.73 -77.07
C PRO A 4 17.74 -44.87 -76.44
N MET A 5 17.65 -43.59 -76.67
CA MET A 5 18.50 -42.50 -76.18
C MET A 5 17.96 -42.04 -74.82
N PHE A 6 18.77 -42.09 -73.79
CA PHE A 6 18.45 -41.55 -72.44
C PHE A 6 18.73 -40.05 -72.41
N ALA A 7 17.72 -39.26 -72.13
CA ALA A 7 17.83 -37.84 -71.85
C ALA A 7 18.03 -37.65 -70.35
N PHE A 8 19.16 -37.02 -69.94
CA PHE A 8 19.41 -36.58 -68.58
C PHE A 8 18.78 -35.20 -68.39
N THR A 9 17.76 -35.10 -67.53
CA THR A 9 17.23 -33.83 -67.05
C THR A 9 17.89 -33.47 -65.74
N GLY A 10 18.76 -32.44 -65.77
CA GLY A 10 19.40 -31.90 -64.58
C GLY A 10 18.40 -31.06 -63.77
N ALA A 11 18.15 -31.45 -62.53
CA ALA A 11 17.37 -30.68 -61.58
C ALA A 11 18.30 -29.69 -60.85
N ALA A 12 18.09 -28.40 -61.08
CA ALA A 12 18.77 -27.34 -60.35
C ALA A 12 18.12 -27.16 -59.01
N TRP A 13 18.82 -27.39 -57.91
CA TRP A 13 18.40 -27.07 -56.53
C TRP A 13 18.66 -25.59 -56.24
N LEU A 14 17.61 -24.79 -56.17
CA LEU A 14 17.66 -23.45 -55.56
C LEU A 14 17.72 -23.60 -54.04
N ALA A 15 18.85 -23.30 -53.44
CA ALA A 15 18.96 -23.17 -51.98
C ALA A 15 18.34 -21.81 -51.57
N LEU A 16 17.14 -21.82 -51.00
CA LEU A 16 16.58 -20.68 -50.27
C LEU A 16 17.37 -20.51 -48.95
N ALA A 17 18.21 -19.51 -48.88
CA ALA A 17 18.80 -19.06 -47.61
C ALA A 17 17.70 -18.38 -46.77
N ALA A 18 17.10 -19.13 -45.82
CA ALA A 18 16.23 -18.57 -44.83
C ALA A 18 17.07 -17.72 -43.87
N GLY A 19 16.98 -16.39 -44.04
CA GLY A 19 17.57 -15.44 -43.11
C GLY A 19 16.89 -15.60 -41.73
N ALA A 20 17.62 -16.03 -40.71
CA ALA A 20 17.14 -16.07 -39.36
C ALA A 20 16.72 -14.66 -38.91
N PRO A 21 15.54 -14.49 -38.33
CA PRO A 21 15.16 -13.19 -37.78
C PRO A 21 16.13 -12.84 -36.65
N HIS A 22 16.87 -11.76 -36.80
CA HIS A 22 17.63 -11.17 -35.72
C HIS A 22 16.60 -10.71 -34.68
N ALA A 23 16.50 -11.43 -33.57
CA ALA A 23 15.78 -10.97 -32.39
C ALA A 23 16.47 -9.69 -31.92
N GLN A 24 15.90 -8.54 -32.26
CA GLN A 24 16.24 -7.28 -31.61
C GLN A 24 15.93 -7.44 -30.13
N SER A 25 16.98 -7.52 -29.32
CA SER A 25 16.85 -7.39 -27.88
C SER A 25 16.29 -6.01 -27.61
N VAL A 26 14.98 -5.94 -27.34
CA VAL A 26 14.33 -4.71 -26.83
C VAL A 26 14.94 -4.46 -25.46
N PHE A 27 15.94 -3.61 -25.41
CA PHE A 27 16.47 -3.08 -24.17
C PHE A 27 15.35 -2.25 -23.52
N ARG A 28 14.52 -2.87 -22.68
CA ARG A 28 13.65 -2.16 -21.77
C ARG A 28 14.54 -1.62 -20.66
N ALA A 29 15.02 -0.40 -20.83
CA ALA A 29 15.53 0.37 -19.71
C ALA A 29 14.36 0.59 -18.74
N ARG A 30 14.20 -0.30 -17.75
CA ARG A 30 13.33 -0.07 -16.62
C ARG A 30 14.01 0.99 -15.77
N THR A 31 13.65 2.23 -15.96
CA THR A 31 14.02 3.28 -15.03
C THR A 31 13.09 3.07 -13.82
N ASP A 32 13.61 2.45 -12.78
CA ASP A 32 12.84 2.17 -11.58
C ASP A 32 12.68 3.47 -10.78
N VAL A 33 11.61 4.20 -11.10
CA VAL A 33 11.21 5.39 -10.35
C VAL A 33 10.65 4.95 -9.02
N VAL A 34 11.24 5.40 -7.94
CA VAL A 34 10.70 5.24 -6.59
C VAL A 34 9.71 6.36 -6.31
N VAL A 35 8.54 6.00 -5.81
CA VAL A 35 7.48 6.93 -5.39
C VAL A 35 7.29 6.79 -3.89
N ILE A 36 7.40 7.89 -3.18
CA ILE A 36 7.21 7.97 -1.73
C ILE A 36 6.04 8.89 -1.43
N ASP A 37 5.04 8.38 -0.72
CA ASP A 37 3.99 9.21 -0.14
C ASP A 37 4.53 9.92 1.10
N VAL A 38 4.42 11.26 1.10
CA VAL A 38 4.96 12.13 2.14
C VAL A 38 3.86 13.05 2.68
N ALA A 39 3.42 12.80 3.90
CA ALA A 39 2.52 13.71 4.60
C ALA A 39 3.35 14.76 5.35
N VAL A 40 3.07 16.04 5.09
CA VAL A 40 3.75 17.18 5.73
C VAL A 40 2.73 18.01 6.49
N HIS A 41 2.97 18.24 7.78
CA HIS A 41 2.04 18.96 8.65
C HIS A 41 2.75 20.06 9.47
N GLU A 42 2.03 21.16 9.68
CA GLU A 42 2.33 22.17 10.68
C GLU A 42 1.30 22.05 11.81
N GLY A 43 1.70 21.46 12.91
CA GLY A 43 0.77 21.00 13.94
C GLY A 43 -0.16 19.91 13.38
N ARG A 44 -1.47 20.20 13.30
CA ARG A 44 -2.48 19.28 12.75
C ARG A 44 -2.91 19.61 11.31
N LYS A 45 -2.38 20.68 10.73
CA LYS A 45 -2.80 21.13 9.40
C LYS A 45 -1.86 20.61 8.31
N PRO A 46 -2.38 20.00 7.25
CA PRO A 46 -1.55 19.65 6.09
C PRO A 46 -0.92 20.92 5.47
N VAL A 47 0.36 20.83 5.14
CA VAL A 47 1.10 21.91 4.45
C VAL A 47 0.94 21.72 2.96
N GLY A 48 0.54 22.80 2.27
CA GLY A 48 0.43 22.86 0.80
C GLY A 48 1.52 23.71 0.17
N GLY A 49 1.65 23.63 -1.18
CA GLY A 49 2.50 24.51 -1.96
C GLY A 49 4.00 24.17 -1.95
N LEU A 50 4.42 23.04 -1.37
CA LEU A 50 5.81 22.58 -1.45
C LEU A 50 6.12 22.06 -2.84
N THR A 51 7.33 22.35 -3.32
CA THR A 51 7.89 21.96 -4.61
C THR A 51 9.04 20.96 -4.42
N LYS A 52 9.59 20.43 -5.50
CA LYS A 52 10.72 19.50 -5.44
C LYS A 52 11.96 20.10 -4.75
N ASP A 53 12.13 21.41 -4.82
CA ASP A 53 13.29 22.10 -4.25
C ASP A 53 13.22 22.21 -2.73
N ASP A 54 12.01 22.06 -2.17
CA ASP A 54 11.77 22.05 -0.73
C ASP A 54 12.12 20.72 -0.07
N PHE A 55 12.17 19.61 -0.83
CA PHE A 55 12.43 18.28 -0.30
C PHE A 55 13.91 17.88 -0.42
N GLU A 56 14.39 17.17 0.60
CA GLU A 56 15.62 16.38 0.55
C GLU A 56 15.27 14.93 0.85
N ILE A 57 15.66 14.03 -0.05
CA ILE A 57 15.53 12.59 0.13
C ILE A 57 16.92 11.98 0.27
N ARG A 58 17.07 11.09 1.22
CA ARG A 58 18.24 10.22 1.34
C ARG A 58 17.80 8.76 1.23
N ASP A 59 18.50 8.03 0.39
CA ASP A 59 18.35 6.59 0.19
C ASP A 59 19.65 5.93 0.66
N ASN A 60 19.59 5.05 1.66
CA ASN A 60 20.76 4.51 2.33
C ASN A 60 21.82 5.59 2.71
N GLY A 61 21.34 6.75 3.15
CA GLY A 61 22.16 7.90 3.51
C GLY A 61 22.67 8.76 2.34
N VAL A 62 22.53 8.31 1.10
CA VAL A 62 22.93 9.04 -0.11
C VAL A 62 21.83 10.00 -0.53
N VAL A 63 22.15 11.30 -0.67
CA VAL A 63 21.18 12.30 -1.16
C VAL A 63 20.78 12.00 -2.59
N GLN A 64 19.47 11.97 -2.83
CA GLN A 64 18.88 11.66 -4.13
C GLN A 64 18.30 12.92 -4.79
N PRO A 65 18.51 13.11 -6.10
CA PRO A 65 17.86 14.19 -6.82
C PRO A 65 16.36 13.91 -6.93
N VAL A 66 15.53 14.82 -6.40
CA VAL A 66 14.08 14.76 -6.54
C VAL A 66 13.70 15.12 -7.97
N LEU A 67 13.05 14.19 -8.67
CA LEU A 67 12.60 14.41 -10.06
C LEU A 67 11.33 15.24 -10.09
N ASP A 68 10.36 14.84 -9.27
CA ASP A 68 9.03 15.44 -9.27
C ASP A 68 8.39 15.33 -7.88
N VAL A 69 7.56 16.33 -7.57
CA VAL A 69 6.70 16.37 -6.40
C VAL A 69 5.32 16.78 -6.83
N SER A 70 4.34 15.95 -6.59
CA SER A 70 2.96 16.22 -6.95
C SER A 70 1.99 15.91 -5.81
N ARG A 71 0.83 16.56 -5.86
CA ARG A 71 -0.36 16.24 -5.07
C ARG A 71 -1.49 15.87 -6.01
N GLU A 72 -1.18 15.00 -6.95
CA GLU A 72 -2.12 14.57 -7.97
C GLU A 72 -3.30 13.81 -7.37
N SER A 73 -4.45 13.96 -7.99
CA SER A 73 -5.63 13.19 -7.62
C SER A 73 -5.59 11.78 -8.23
N VAL A 74 -4.57 11.01 -7.85
CA VAL A 74 -4.47 9.60 -8.23
C VAL A 74 -5.57 8.82 -7.52
N PRO A 75 -6.29 7.92 -8.22
CA PRO A 75 -7.32 7.09 -7.64
C PRO A 75 -6.78 6.25 -6.47
N LEU A 76 -7.61 6.03 -5.46
CA LEU A 76 -7.26 5.25 -4.29
C LEU A 76 -7.86 3.84 -4.35
N ASP A 77 -7.12 2.87 -3.83
CA ASP A 77 -7.64 1.58 -3.38
C ASP A 77 -7.56 1.55 -1.85
N VAL A 78 -8.71 1.58 -1.21
CA VAL A 78 -8.83 1.64 0.25
C VAL A 78 -9.22 0.28 0.80
N THR A 79 -8.41 -0.27 1.71
CA THR A 79 -8.78 -1.44 2.50
C THR A 79 -9.21 -0.98 3.88
N ILE A 80 -10.46 -1.24 4.26
CA ILE A 80 -10.99 -0.95 5.60
C ILE A 80 -11.05 -2.28 6.34
N THR A 81 -10.19 -2.46 7.33
CA THR A 81 -10.11 -3.69 8.13
C THR A 81 -10.62 -3.44 9.53
N ILE A 82 -11.60 -4.20 9.96
CA ILE A 82 -12.39 -3.95 11.16
C ILE A 82 -12.36 -5.15 12.08
N ASP A 83 -11.96 -4.90 13.32
CA ASP A 83 -12.08 -5.83 14.43
C ASP A 83 -13.56 -5.97 14.82
N ILE A 84 -14.08 -7.21 14.75
CA ILE A 84 -15.44 -7.58 15.16
C ILE A 84 -15.41 -8.61 16.29
N SER A 85 -14.41 -8.54 17.14
CA SER A 85 -14.30 -9.40 18.32
C SER A 85 -15.41 -9.15 19.35
N GLY A 86 -15.51 -10.04 20.31
CA GLY A 86 -16.60 -10.07 21.30
C GLY A 86 -16.66 -8.85 22.24
N SER A 87 -15.65 -7.98 22.23
CA SER A 87 -15.64 -6.72 22.96
C SER A 87 -16.61 -5.67 22.38
N MET A 88 -17.01 -5.81 21.10
CA MET A 88 -17.89 -4.86 20.42
C MET A 88 -19.35 -4.98 20.84
N THR A 89 -19.89 -3.89 21.40
CA THR A 89 -21.32 -3.78 21.69
C THR A 89 -22.16 -3.57 20.41
N ARG A 90 -23.48 -3.72 20.50
CA ARG A 90 -24.37 -3.38 19.37
C ARG A 90 -24.22 -1.92 18.96
N LYS A 91 -24.06 -1.00 19.94
CA LYS A 91 -23.88 0.42 19.67
C LYS A 91 -22.57 0.68 18.90
N ASP A 92 -21.49 0.00 19.28
CA ASP A 92 -20.20 0.14 18.59
C ASP A 92 -20.30 -0.31 17.13
N ARG A 93 -21.00 -1.42 16.86
CA ARG A 93 -21.22 -1.88 15.48
C ARG A 93 -21.98 -0.87 14.62
N GLU A 94 -23.00 -0.21 15.18
CA GLU A 94 -23.71 0.86 14.45
C GLU A 94 -22.80 2.08 14.16
N LEU A 95 -21.93 2.45 15.12
CA LEU A 95 -20.92 3.51 14.89
C LEU A 95 -19.92 3.12 13.80
N VAL A 96 -19.46 1.86 13.78
CA VAL A 96 -18.57 1.35 12.74
C VAL A 96 -19.27 1.34 11.38
N LYS A 97 -20.51 0.86 11.27
CA LYS A 97 -21.27 0.93 10.01
C LYS A 97 -21.40 2.36 9.52
N GLY A 98 -21.70 3.29 10.41
CA GLY A 98 -21.76 4.73 10.10
C GLY A 98 -20.41 5.27 9.61
N ALA A 99 -19.31 4.86 10.22
CA ALA A 99 -17.97 5.27 9.79
C ALA A 99 -17.62 4.74 8.39
N VAL A 100 -17.91 3.46 8.10
CA VAL A 100 -17.72 2.87 6.76
C VAL A 100 -18.57 3.59 5.71
N ALA A 101 -19.83 3.89 6.01
CA ALA A 101 -20.71 4.63 5.11
C ALA A 101 -20.16 6.04 4.81
N GLN A 102 -19.69 6.77 5.82
CA GLN A 102 -19.10 8.10 5.63
C GLN A 102 -17.80 8.04 4.82
N VAL A 103 -16.95 7.03 5.02
CA VAL A 103 -15.78 6.80 4.15
C VAL A 103 -16.24 6.55 2.72
N SER A 104 -17.22 5.67 2.52
CA SER A 104 -17.80 5.39 1.19
C SER A 104 -18.28 6.66 0.49
N ASP A 105 -19.02 7.51 1.19
CA ASP A 105 -19.55 8.76 0.65
C ASP A 105 -18.45 9.79 0.32
N SER A 106 -17.29 9.70 0.97
CA SER A 106 -16.14 10.57 0.73
C SER A 106 -15.23 10.09 -0.40
N LEU A 107 -15.41 8.86 -0.88
CA LEU A 107 -14.65 8.32 -2.01
C LEU A 107 -15.09 8.96 -3.33
N LYS A 108 -14.13 9.16 -4.22
CA LYS A 108 -14.41 9.62 -5.59
C LYS A 108 -14.93 8.45 -6.43
N PRO A 109 -15.64 8.71 -7.53
CA PRO A 109 -16.10 7.63 -8.43
C PRO A 109 -14.99 6.75 -9.00
N SER A 110 -13.77 7.29 -9.09
CA SER A 110 -12.57 6.55 -9.55
C SER A 110 -11.89 5.74 -8.45
N ASP A 111 -12.20 5.98 -7.18
CA ASP A 111 -11.67 5.22 -6.05
C ASP A 111 -12.36 3.87 -5.93
N ARG A 112 -11.70 2.93 -5.26
CA ARG A 112 -12.29 1.63 -4.90
C ARG A 112 -12.04 1.39 -3.42
N ALA A 113 -12.93 0.63 -2.80
CA ALA A 113 -12.67 0.14 -1.45
C ALA A 113 -13.12 -1.32 -1.28
N ARG A 114 -12.49 -2.00 -0.33
CA ARG A 114 -12.92 -3.30 0.19
C ARG A 114 -13.05 -3.22 1.70
N VAL A 115 -13.91 -4.07 2.26
CA VAL A 115 -14.03 -4.22 3.71
C VAL A 115 -13.62 -5.62 4.12
N MET A 116 -12.69 -5.69 5.04
CA MET A 116 -12.26 -6.91 5.70
C MET A 116 -12.73 -6.90 7.15
N LEU A 117 -13.25 -8.00 7.61
CA LEU A 117 -13.64 -8.22 9.00
C LEU A 117 -12.77 -9.27 9.62
N PHE A 118 -12.40 -9.07 10.87
CA PHE A 118 -11.66 -10.09 11.59
C PHE A 118 -12.09 -10.25 13.05
N HIS A 119 -11.99 -11.49 13.48
CA HIS A 119 -12.07 -11.95 14.85
C HIS A 119 -11.01 -13.06 15.00
N THR A 120 -11.38 -14.31 15.30
CA THR A 120 -10.48 -15.48 15.25
C THR A 120 -10.01 -15.80 13.80
N VAL A 121 -10.82 -15.40 12.81
CA VAL A 121 -10.52 -15.55 11.38
C VAL A 121 -10.69 -14.21 10.68
N VAL A 122 -10.00 -14.07 9.54
CA VAL A 122 -10.09 -12.89 8.67
C VAL A 122 -10.94 -13.24 7.46
N SER A 123 -11.88 -12.38 7.11
CA SER A 123 -12.76 -12.54 5.95
C SER A 123 -12.93 -11.24 5.16
N GLU A 124 -13.11 -11.35 3.85
CA GLU A 124 -13.52 -10.23 3.01
C GLU A 124 -15.03 -10.12 3.03
N ALA A 125 -15.56 -9.09 3.67
CA ALA A 125 -17.01 -8.83 3.75
C ALA A 125 -17.53 -8.09 2.51
N THR A 126 -16.71 -7.22 1.92
CA THR A 126 -17.03 -6.50 0.70
C THR A 126 -15.80 -6.50 -0.20
N ALA A 127 -15.93 -7.07 -1.39
CA ALA A 127 -14.85 -7.12 -2.37
C ALA A 127 -14.45 -5.72 -2.88
N LEU A 128 -13.22 -5.58 -3.36
CA LEU A 128 -12.71 -4.32 -3.89
C LEU A 128 -13.59 -3.82 -5.05
N SER A 129 -14.35 -2.76 -4.80
CA SER A 129 -15.31 -2.19 -5.73
C SER A 129 -15.40 -0.68 -5.63
N HIS A 130 -16.01 -0.05 -6.62
CA HIS A 130 -16.34 1.38 -6.58
C HIS A 130 -17.45 1.67 -5.56
N PRO A 131 -17.50 2.89 -4.99
CA PRO A 131 -18.60 3.26 -4.09
C PRO A 131 -19.97 3.17 -4.80
N PRO A 132 -21.05 2.88 -4.10
CA PRO A 132 -21.16 2.85 -2.64
C PRO A 132 -20.66 1.53 -2.01
N ILE A 133 -20.05 1.64 -0.83
CA ILE A 133 -19.55 0.52 -0.03
C ILE A 133 -20.39 0.37 1.24
N SER A 134 -20.76 -0.84 1.57
CA SER A 134 -21.49 -1.17 2.79
C SER A 134 -20.93 -2.41 3.46
N VAL A 135 -21.21 -2.61 4.73
CA VAL A 135 -20.77 -3.76 5.50
C VAL A 135 -21.88 -4.29 6.40
N ASP A 136 -22.00 -5.61 6.47
CA ASP A 136 -22.82 -6.27 7.48
C ASP A 136 -21.94 -6.66 8.68
N LEU A 137 -22.34 -6.23 9.88
CA LEU A 137 -21.68 -6.51 11.16
C LEU A 137 -22.59 -7.32 12.09
N SER A 138 -23.42 -8.20 11.53
CA SER A 138 -24.32 -9.06 12.31
C SER A 138 -23.56 -10.15 13.09
N THR A 139 -22.42 -10.61 12.56
CA THR A 139 -21.59 -11.64 13.18
C THR A 139 -20.52 -11.00 14.07
N ILE A 140 -20.25 -11.62 15.22
CA ILE A 140 -19.13 -11.32 16.12
C ILE A 140 -18.39 -12.60 16.46
N GLY A 141 -17.09 -12.51 16.71
CA GLY A 141 -16.27 -13.65 17.09
C GLY A 141 -15.74 -13.57 18.53
N LEU A 142 -15.21 -14.67 19.04
CA LEU A 142 -14.73 -14.75 20.42
C LEU A 142 -13.26 -14.32 20.60
N GLY A 143 -12.44 -14.44 19.57
CA GLY A 143 -11.01 -14.10 19.60
C GLY A 143 -10.68 -12.95 18.66
N THR A 144 -9.41 -12.56 18.62
CA THR A 144 -8.94 -11.43 17.81
C THR A 144 -7.59 -11.80 17.17
N ALA A 145 -7.55 -11.94 15.84
CA ALA A 145 -6.36 -12.27 15.05
C ALA A 145 -5.79 -11.00 14.40
N VAL A 146 -5.22 -10.10 15.21
CA VAL A 146 -4.75 -8.77 14.78
C VAL A 146 -3.65 -8.88 13.72
N PHE A 147 -2.64 -9.73 13.96
CA PHE A 147 -1.50 -9.83 13.07
C PHE A 147 -1.84 -10.53 11.77
N ASP A 148 -2.71 -11.56 11.80
CA ASP A 148 -3.21 -12.21 10.59
C ASP A 148 -4.01 -11.22 9.72
N ALA A 149 -4.84 -10.39 10.36
CA ALA A 149 -5.60 -9.35 9.67
C ALA A 149 -4.72 -8.25 9.07
N LEU A 150 -3.66 -7.83 9.78
CA LEU A 150 -2.66 -6.91 9.24
C LEU A 150 -1.95 -7.50 8.02
N LEU A 151 -1.47 -8.73 8.11
CA LEU A 151 -0.82 -9.44 7.00
C LEU A 151 -1.70 -9.42 5.76
N LEU A 152 -2.95 -9.86 5.88
CA LEU A 152 -3.89 -9.93 4.77
C LEU A 152 -4.28 -8.56 4.22
N SER A 153 -4.30 -7.53 5.06
CA SER A 153 -4.56 -6.14 4.63
C SER A 153 -3.41 -5.56 3.82
N LEU A 154 -2.17 -5.96 4.13
CA LEU A 154 -0.95 -5.47 3.51
C LEU A 154 -0.59 -6.22 2.23
N ILE A 155 -1.02 -7.47 2.08
CA ILE A 155 -0.77 -8.28 0.89
C ILE A 155 -1.71 -7.82 -0.23
N SER A 156 -1.26 -6.83 -0.99
CA SER A 156 -1.91 -6.36 -2.21
C SER A 156 -0.85 -6.06 -3.25
N PRO A 157 -0.97 -6.56 -4.48
CA PRO A 157 0.00 -6.24 -5.52
C PRO A 157 0.03 -4.73 -5.77
N PRO A 158 1.20 -4.13 -5.96
CA PRO A 158 1.31 -2.71 -6.26
C PRO A 158 0.62 -2.39 -7.59
N MET A 159 -0.11 -1.27 -7.64
CA MET A 159 -0.78 -0.77 -8.82
C MET A 159 -0.07 0.51 -9.29
N VAL A 160 0.28 0.58 -10.57
CA VAL A 160 1.10 1.67 -11.12
C VAL A 160 0.38 3.02 -11.12
N ASP A 161 -0.93 3.01 -11.29
CA ASP A 161 -1.79 4.17 -11.49
C ASP A 161 -2.77 4.42 -10.31
N ARG A 162 -2.55 3.76 -9.19
CA ARG A 162 -3.41 3.85 -8.00
C ARG A 162 -2.56 3.88 -6.73
N ARG A 163 -3.03 4.60 -5.72
CA ARG A 163 -2.41 4.61 -4.39
C ARG A 163 -3.20 3.68 -3.48
N GLN A 164 -2.49 2.92 -2.66
CA GLN A 164 -3.08 1.94 -1.75
C GLN A 164 -3.06 2.47 -0.32
N PHE A 165 -4.20 2.37 0.37
CA PHE A 165 -4.36 2.84 1.72
C PHE A 165 -5.12 1.83 2.58
N VAL A 166 -4.61 1.55 3.78
CA VAL A 166 -5.23 0.67 4.77
C VAL A 166 -5.69 1.50 5.97
N LEU A 167 -6.99 1.44 6.25
CA LEU A 167 -7.61 1.86 7.50
C LEU A 167 -7.84 0.62 8.36
N PHE A 168 -7.07 0.47 9.43
CA PHE A 168 -7.12 -0.71 10.29
C PHE A 168 -7.66 -0.33 11.67
N MET A 169 -8.84 -0.83 12.05
CA MET A 169 -9.46 -0.58 13.34
C MET A 169 -9.37 -1.80 14.23
N THR A 170 -8.88 -1.63 15.45
CA THR A 170 -8.81 -2.68 16.47
C THR A 170 -8.79 -2.09 17.88
N ASP A 171 -9.12 -2.89 18.87
CA ASP A 171 -8.83 -2.58 20.28
C ASP A 171 -7.38 -2.97 20.66
N GLY A 172 -6.64 -3.59 19.76
CA GLY A 172 -5.22 -3.92 19.90
C GLY A 172 -4.93 -5.19 20.69
N GLN A 173 -5.92 -5.96 21.11
CA GLN A 173 -5.68 -7.25 21.79
C GLN A 173 -5.55 -8.36 20.76
N ASP A 174 -4.36 -8.94 20.63
CA ASP A 174 -4.15 -10.14 19.83
C ASP A 174 -4.28 -11.38 20.72
N THR A 175 -5.23 -12.26 20.37
CA THR A 175 -5.50 -13.49 21.15
C THR A 175 -5.50 -14.74 20.31
N SER A 176 -5.51 -14.61 18.98
CA SER A 176 -5.80 -15.73 18.08
C SER A 176 -5.01 -15.75 16.78
N SER A 177 -4.06 -14.83 16.59
CA SER A 177 -3.23 -14.83 15.38
C SER A 177 -2.40 -16.10 15.26
N SER A 178 -2.34 -16.63 14.04
CA SER A 178 -1.49 -17.77 13.67
C SER A 178 -0.03 -17.33 13.47
N PHE A 179 0.17 -16.08 13.08
CA PHE A 179 1.48 -15.45 12.87
C PHE A 179 1.78 -14.45 13.98
N ASP A 180 3.05 -14.21 14.23
CA ASP A 180 3.46 -13.19 15.18
C ASP A 180 3.59 -11.80 14.54
N GLY A 181 3.70 -10.77 15.40
CA GLY A 181 3.79 -9.39 14.94
C GLY A 181 5.08 -9.07 14.18
N SER A 182 6.14 -9.89 14.29
CA SER A 182 7.39 -9.67 13.55
C SER A 182 7.18 -9.89 12.05
N LEU A 183 6.37 -10.89 11.68
CA LEU A 183 5.99 -11.14 10.29
C LEU A 183 5.13 -10.01 9.72
N ALA A 184 4.23 -9.43 10.54
CA ALA A 184 3.45 -8.26 10.13
C ALA A 184 4.33 -7.04 9.86
N ILE A 185 5.36 -6.80 10.69
CA ILE A 185 6.33 -5.73 10.49
C ILE A 185 7.15 -5.98 9.22
N GLU A 186 7.61 -7.22 8.99
CA GLU A 186 8.38 -7.56 7.79
C GLU A 186 7.52 -7.41 6.52
N THR A 187 6.27 -7.86 6.56
CA THR A 187 5.32 -7.65 5.46
C THR A 187 5.09 -6.16 5.19
N ALA A 188 4.99 -5.32 6.23
CA ALA A 188 4.84 -3.88 6.08
C ALA A 188 6.02 -3.21 5.35
N ARG A 189 7.25 -3.73 5.48
CA ARG A 189 8.43 -3.26 4.75
C ARG A 189 8.30 -3.45 3.24
N HIS A 190 7.62 -4.51 2.82
CA HIS A 190 7.40 -4.84 1.41
C HIS A 190 6.08 -4.31 0.85
N ALA A 191 5.15 -3.92 1.71
CA ALA A 191 3.84 -3.43 1.30
C ALA A 191 3.93 -2.09 0.57
N SER A 192 3.09 -1.90 -0.44
CA SER A 192 2.90 -0.61 -1.12
C SER A 192 1.88 0.29 -0.44
N ALA A 193 0.98 -0.28 0.36
CA ALA A 193 -0.08 0.45 1.03
C ALA A 193 0.44 1.21 2.27
N ALA A 194 0.09 2.49 2.40
CA ALA A 194 0.23 3.20 3.66
C ALA A 194 -0.86 2.73 4.64
N THR A 195 -0.50 2.53 5.92
CA THR A 195 -1.43 1.94 6.91
C THR A 195 -1.65 2.88 8.09
N THR A 196 -2.88 3.36 8.26
CA THR A 196 -3.30 4.04 9.48
C THR A 196 -4.04 3.06 10.38
N VAL A 197 -3.52 2.89 11.58
CA VAL A 197 -4.15 2.09 12.63
C VAL A 197 -4.97 2.99 13.52
N VAL A 198 -6.25 2.68 13.68
CA VAL A 198 -7.17 3.38 14.59
C VAL A 198 -7.42 2.49 15.78
N LEU A 199 -6.84 2.85 16.91
CA LEU A 199 -6.99 2.15 18.17
C LEU A 199 -8.21 2.67 18.92
N VAL A 200 -9.21 1.82 19.11
CA VAL A 200 -10.33 2.08 20.02
C VAL A 200 -9.94 1.74 21.45
N PRO A 201 -10.64 2.28 22.48
CA PRO A 201 -10.27 2.06 23.87
C PRO A 201 -10.19 0.60 24.24
N SER A 202 -9.07 0.20 24.81
CA SER A 202 -8.77 -1.16 25.21
C SER A 202 -7.70 -1.21 26.30
N ARG A 203 -7.47 -2.41 26.80
CA ARG A 203 -6.36 -2.76 27.68
C ARG A 203 -5.31 -3.59 26.94
N ALA A 204 -5.06 -3.27 25.66
CA ALA A 204 -4.08 -4.00 24.86
C ALA A 204 -2.69 -4.02 25.51
N PRO A 205 -1.96 -5.14 25.45
CA PRO A 205 -0.57 -5.21 25.90
C PRO A 205 0.31 -4.22 25.14
N ASP A 206 1.30 -3.62 25.83
CA ASP A 206 2.24 -2.67 25.24
C ASP A 206 3.00 -3.25 24.03
N GLN A 207 3.29 -4.56 24.06
CA GLN A 207 3.97 -5.25 22.96
C GLN A 207 3.16 -5.20 21.66
N THR A 208 1.86 -5.54 21.70
CA THR A 208 0.99 -5.46 20.52
C THR A 208 0.91 -4.04 19.98
N ARG A 209 0.74 -3.07 20.89
CA ARG A 209 0.75 -1.64 20.54
C ARG A 209 2.06 -1.23 19.85
N GLY A 210 3.21 -1.64 20.39
CA GLY A 210 4.52 -1.38 19.80
C GLY A 210 4.64 -1.94 18.38
N MET A 211 4.10 -3.14 18.12
CA MET A 211 4.08 -3.75 16.79
C MET A 211 3.18 -2.98 15.82
N LEU A 212 1.99 -2.57 16.25
CA LEU A 212 1.08 -1.74 15.44
C LEU A 212 1.70 -0.40 15.05
N VAL A 213 2.38 0.27 16.00
CA VAL A 213 3.16 1.50 15.74
C VAL A 213 4.27 1.24 14.73
N SER A 214 4.96 0.10 14.84
CA SER A 214 6.03 -0.28 13.91
C SER A 214 5.49 -0.50 12.49
N VAL A 215 4.37 -1.21 12.33
CA VAL A 215 3.73 -1.43 11.02
C VAL A 215 3.31 -0.10 10.39
N ALA A 216 2.64 0.77 11.14
CA ALA A 216 2.26 2.09 10.64
C ALA A 216 3.50 2.91 10.20
N ALA A 217 4.57 2.92 11.00
CA ALA A 217 5.80 3.64 10.69
C ALA A 217 6.52 3.08 9.44
N GLN A 218 6.56 1.75 9.25
CA GLN A 218 7.18 1.12 8.06
C GLN A 218 6.46 1.51 6.78
N THR A 219 5.14 1.67 6.83
CA THR A 219 4.30 1.96 5.67
C THR A 219 4.08 3.47 5.42
N GLY A 220 4.56 4.34 6.29
CA GLY A 220 4.35 5.80 6.18
C GLY A 220 2.99 6.29 6.69
N GLY A 221 2.26 5.44 7.40
CA GLY A 221 1.01 5.80 8.05
C GLY A 221 1.18 6.29 9.50
N GLU A 222 0.12 6.14 10.28
CA GLU A 222 0.08 6.61 11.68
C GLU A 222 -0.78 5.71 12.57
N VAL A 223 -0.66 5.90 13.88
CA VAL A 223 -1.60 5.34 14.86
C VAL A 223 -2.42 6.47 15.45
N ILE A 224 -3.74 6.35 15.38
CA ILE A 224 -4.71 7.28 15.96
C ILE A 224 -5.39 6.57 17.13
N GLU A 225 -5.23 7.12 18.33
CA GLU A 225 -5.85 6.59 19.54
C GLU A 225 -7.13 7.34 19.85
N LEU A 226 -8.23 6.60 19.94
CA LEU A 226 -9.54 7.15 20.27
C LEU A 226 -9.86 7.04 21.75
N LYS A 227 -10.66 7.97 22.25
CA LYS A 227 -11.24 7.91 23.60
C LYS A 227 -12.57 7.17 23.63
N GLY A 228 -13.19 6.94 22.48
CA GLY A 228 -14.46 6.24 22.30
C GLY A 228 -14.75 5.99 20.83
N HIS A 229 -15.63 5.02 20.55
CA HIS A 229 -16.05 4.66 19.19
C HIS A 229 -16.82 5.78 18.48
N ASP A 230 -17.39 6.74 19.20
CA ASP A 230 -18.06 7.93 18.67
C ASP A 230 -17.11 8.83 17.84
N GLN A 231 -15.80 8.71 18.05
CA GLN A 231 -14.78 9.46 17.29
C GLN A 231 -14.34 8.75 16.00
N LEU A 232 -14.81 7.53 15.74
CA LEU A 232 -14.32 6.67 14.68
C LEU A 232 -14.51 7.26 13.27
N SER A 233 -15.70 7.77 12.97
CA SER A 233 -15.99 8.40 11.68
C SER A 233 -15.04 9.56 11.38
N GLN A 234 -14.83 10.44 12.36
CA GLN A 234 -13.92 11.56 12.19
C GLN A 234 -12.47 11.10 12.00
N ALA A 235 -12.04 10.07 12.73
CA ALA A 235 -10.69 9.53 12.61
C ALA A 235 -10.46 8.92 11.21
N PHE A 236 -11.42 8.14 10.70
CA PHE A 236 -11.33 7.53 9.37
C PHE A 236 -11.28 8.58 8.27
N LEU A 237 -12.18 9.58 8.32
CA LEU A 237 -12.20 10.66 7.32
C LEU A 237 -10.92 11.49 7.37
N THR A 238 -10.43 11.81 8.58
CA THR A 238 -9.17 12.55 8.74
C THR A 238 -7.98 11.77 8.19
N ALA A 239 -7.90 10.47 8.48
CA ALA A 239 -6.83 9.61 7.97
C ALA A 239 -6.85 9.52 6.44
N LEU A 240 -8.04 9.33 5.85
CA LEU A 240 -8.21 9.28 4.40
C LEU A 240 -7.82 10.62 3.74
N ASP A 241 -8.25 11.75 4.31
CA ASP A 241 -7.92 13.08 3.79
C ASP A 241 -6.42 13.38 3.92
N ASN A 242 -5.80 13.07 5.05
CA ASN A 242 -4.36 13.19 5.25
C ASN A 242 -3.57 12.39 4.21
N PHE A 243 -4.00 11.17 3.92
CA PHE A 243 -3.37 10.35 2.89
C PHE A 243 -3.61 10.92 1.49
N ARG A 244 -4.83 11.31 1.17
CA ARG A 244 -5.19 11.90 -0.13
C ARG A 244 -4.43 13.18 -0.42
N THR A 245 -4.19 14.00 0.60
CA THR A 245 -3.51 15.28 0.49
C THR A 245 -2.00 15.20 0.68
N SER A 246 -1.42 14.02 0.92
CA SER A 246 0.03 13.86 0.99
C SER A 246 0.70 14.03 -0.38
N TYR A 247 1.97 14.41 -0.36
CA TYR A 247 2.78 14.55 -1.57
C TYR A 247 3.23 13.19 -2.08
N MET A 248 3.25 13.02 -3.38
CA MET A 248 3.99 11.94 -4.04
C MET A 248 5.33 12.50 -4.51
N VAL A 249 6.41 12.06 -3.86
CA VAL A 249 7.78 12.48 -4.19
C VAL A 249 8.42 11.36 -5.01
N ARG A 250 8.96 11.71 -6.18
CA ARG A 250 9.54 10.77 -7.13
C ARG A 250 11.03 11.01 -7.29
N TYR A 251 11.81 9.94 -7.29
CA TYR A 251 13.24 9.97 -7.60
C TYR A 251 13.70 8.68 -8.28
N ILE A 252 14.87 8.70 -8.91
CA ILE A 252 15.55 7.53 -9.43
C ILE A 252 16.75 7.27 -8.53
N PRO A 253 16.84 6.09 -7.89
CA PRO A 253 17.96 5.75 -7.02
C PRO A 253 19.30 5.81 -7.76
N THR A 254 20.26 6.56 -7.22
CA THR A 254 21.61 6.71 -7.76
C THR A 254 22.65 6.58 -6.66
N GLY A 255 23.73 5.88 -6.95
CA GLY A 255 24.83 5.70 -5.97
C GLY A 255 24.49 4.78 -4.79
N VAL A 256 23.44 3.97 -4.89
CA VAL A 256 22.99 3.01 -3.89
C VAL A 256 22.93 1.61 -4.47
N ALA A 257 22.72 0.59 -3.64
CA ALA A 257 22.56 -0.80 -4.08
C ALA A 257 21.38 -0.92 -5.07
N LYS A 258 21.43 -1.91 -5.97
CA LYS A 258 20.35 -2.15 -6.94
C LYS A 258 19.29 -3.11 -6.43
N THR A 259 19.55 -3.82 -5.35
CA THR A 259 18.68 -4.84 -4.74
C THR A 259 18.76 -4.78 -3.23
N GLY A 260 17.81 -5.38 -2.56
CA GLY A 260 17.72 -5.45 -1.11
C GLY A 260 16.90 -4.31 -0.50
N TRP A 261 17.08 -4.10 0.80
CA TRP A 261 16.40 -3.06 1.54
C TRP A 261 17.08 -1.70 1.36
N HIS A 262 16.27 -0.67 1.16
CA HIS A 262 16.68 0.72 1.07
C HIS A 262 16.04 1.53 2.20
N ASP A 263 16.85 2.09 3.09
CA ASP A 263 16.37 3.05 4.10
C ASP A 263 16.13 4.41 3.45
N VAL A 264 14.92 4.95 3.61
CA VAL A 264 14.56 6.27 3.07
C VAL A 264 14.33 7.27 4.19
N THR A 265 14.97 8.42 4.08
CA THR A 265 14.71 9.58 4.93
C THR A 265 14.24 10.75 4.09
N VAL A 266 13.17 11.41 4.53
CA VAL A 266 12.62 12.59 3.88
C VAL A 266 12.67 13.77 4.81
N GLN A 267 13.16 14.90 4.33
CA GLN A 267 13.20 16.17 5.05
C GLN A 267 12.64 17.31 4.19
N VAL A 268 12.10 18.34 4.83
CA VAL A 268 11.74 19.61 4.19
C VAL A 268 12.73 20.67 4.65
N LYS A 269 13.43 21.31 3.70
CA LYS A 269 14.60 22.16 3.96
C LYS A 269 14.29 23.47 4.68
N SER A 270 13.10 24.04 4.49
CA SER A 270 12.82 25.42 4.88
C SER A 270 12.24 25.61 6.28
N LYS A 271 11.61 24.58 6.85
CA LYS A 271 10.94 24.63 8.16
C LYS A 271 10.93 23.26 8.85
N ASN A 272 10.85 23.32 10.17
CA ASN A 272 10.73 22.10 10.99
C ASN A 272 9.27 21.62 11.01
N TYR A 273 8.81 20.99 9.91
CA TYR A 273 7.50 20.37 9.80
C TYR A 273 7.48 18.95 10.39
N SER A 274 6.30 18.50 10.80
CA SER A 274 6.07 17.08 11.07
C SER A 274 5.94 16.34 9.74
N ILE A 275 6.82 15.37 9.50
CA ILE A 275 6.88 14.61 8.25
C ILE A 275 6.59 13.14 8.56
N ARG A 276 5.69 12.55 7.78
CA ARG A 276 5.45 11.11 7.74
C ARG A 276 5.68 10.60 6.33
N ALA A 277 6.52 9.59 6.24
CA ALA A 277 6.80 8.86 5.01
C ALA A 277 7.18 7.42 5.39
N ARG A 278 7.09 6.49 4.44
CA ARG A 278 7.59 5.13 4.67
C ARG A 278 9.08 5.15 4.97
N ARG A 279 9.52 4.23 5.83
CA ARG A 279 10.94 4.16 6.25
C ARG A 279 11.89 3.60 5.19
N GLY A 280 11.36 2.98 4.17
CA GLY A 280 12.16 2.39 3.13
C GLY A 280 11.34 1.55 2.16
N TYR A 281 12.02 0.88 1.25
CA TYR A 281 11.42 -0.04 0.29
C TYR A 281 12.39 -1.20 0.00
N SER A 282 11.86 -2.28 -0.55
CA SER A 282 12.66 -3.43 -0.96
C SER A 282 12.68 -3.57 -2.48
N VAL A 283 13.85 -3.79 -3.01
CA VAL A 283 14.06 -4.14 -4.43
C VAL A 283 14.41 -5.63 -4.51
N PRO A 284 13.64 -6.44 -5.24
CA PRO A 284 13.93 -7.88 -5.39
C PRO A 284 15.34 -8.14 -5.94
N ASN A 285 15.95 -9.27 -5.53
CA ASN A 285 17.23 -9.74 -6.04
C ASN A 285 17.12 -10.26 -7.49
#